data_9626a136e8375787f107ac2376e89b92
#
_entry.id   9626a136e8375787f107ac2376e89b92
#
_cell.length_a   1.000
_cell.length_b   1.000
_cell.length_c   1.000
_cell.angle_alpha   90.00
_cell.angle_beta   90.00
_cell.angle_gamma   90.00
#
_symmetry.space_group_name_H-M   'P 1'
#
loop_
_entity.id
_entity.type
_entity.pdbx_description
1 polymer ?
#
loop_
_entity_poly.entity_id
_entity_poly.type
_entity_poly.pdbx_seq_one_letter_code
_entity_poly.pdbx_strand_id
1 'polypeptide(L)'
;MDKSEVLNIFHPRVKEWFLNNIGVPSPPQVEGWPQIRSGKNVLISAPTGSGKTLAAFLESINRLLVMGLNNELPDGVFILYVSPLKALNNDINKNLEIPLQGIRRLFAEKGEDFPDIRKAVRTGDTSQYERAQILKKPPHILITTPESLFLMLTSIKAREILENVHYMIIDEIHTLLGTKRGVHLAVSMERVEELAQRKIIRIGLSATVNPLDAAARLFGRAVSHRQ
;
A
#
# COMPACT_ATOMS: atom_id res chain seq x y z
N MET A 1 -9.82 -17.08 -18.73
CA MET A 1 -8.51 -16.46 -18.52
C MET A 1 -7.75 -17.31 -17.52
N ASP A 2 -6.62 -17.83 -17.89
CA ASP A 2 -5.77 -18.58 -16.95
C ASP A 2 -5.38 -17.62 -15.82
N LYS A 3 -5.59 -18.04 -14.56
CA LYS A 3 -5.26 -17.22 -13.39
C LYS A 3 -3.78 -16.82 -13.35
N SER A 4 -2.93 -17.59 -14.02
CA SER A 4 -1.49 -17.32 -14.13
C SER A 4 -1.15 -16.20 -15.11
N GLU A 5 -2.01 -15.90 -16.08
CA GLU A 5 -1.77 -14.82 -17.06
C GLU A 5 -1.71 -13.44 -16.43
N VAL A 6 -2.45 -13.23 -15.31
CA VAL A 6 -2.42 -11.96 -14.59
C VAL A 6 -1.02 -11.63 -14.07
N LEU A 7 -0.17 -12.63 -13.81
CA LEU A 7 1.21 -12.42 -13.34
C LEU A 7 2.12 -11.81 -14.41
N ASN A 8 1.72 -11.79 -15.68
CA ASN A 8 2.50 -11.17 -16.76
C ASN A 8 2.57 -9.64 -16.66
N ILE A 9 1.75 -9.04 -15.81
CA ILE A 9 1.81 -7.59 -15.53
C ILE A 9 3.03 -7.21 -14.67
N PHE A 10 3.62 -8.17 -13.95
CA PHE A 10 4.73 -7.93 -13.04
C PHE A 10 6.10 -8.05 -13.71
N HIS A 11 7.09 -7.40 -13.09
CA HIS A 11 8.49 -7.63 -13.41
C HIS A 11 8.84 -9.13 -13.27
N PRO A 12 9.69 -9.71 -14.14
CA PRO A 12 9.99 -11.14 -14.13
C PRO A 12 10.38 -11.70 -12.74
N ARG A 13 11.18 -10.95 -11.95
CA ARG A 13 11.59 -11.38 -10.61
C ARG A 13 10.44 -11.36 -9.59
N VAL A 14 9.49 -10.44 -9.73
CA VAL A 14 8.28 -10.40 -8.89
C VAL A 14 7.39 -11.59 -9.21
N LYS A 15 7.19 -11.88 -10.49
CA LYS A 15 6.45 -13.06 -10.96
C LYS A 15 7.10 -14.36 -10.48
N GLU A 16 8.43 -14.50 -10.64
CA GLU A 16 9.21 -15.66 -10.20
C GLU A 16 9.07 -15.86 -8.69
N TRP A 17 9.25 -14.80 -7.90
CA TRP A 17 9.05 -14.86 -6.46
C TRP A 17 7.64 -15.34 -6.09
N PHE A 18 6.62 -14.78 -6.73
CA PHE A 18 5.23 -15.13 -6.45
C PHE A 18 4.94 -16.61 -6.73
N LEU A 19 5.37 -17.10 -7.89
CA LEU A 19 5.17 -18.50 -8.28
C LEU A 19 5.87 -19.47 -7.33
N ASN A 20 7.08 -19.14 -6.87
CA ASN A 20 7.87 -19.99 -5.99
C ASN A 20 7.38 -20.01 -4.54
N ASN A 21 6.70 -18.94 -4.07
CA ASN A 21 6.34 -18.81 -2.65
C ASN A 21 4.83 -18.87 -2.39
N ILE A 22 4.00 -18.51 -3.37
CA ILE A 22 2.54 -18.43 -3.26
C ILE A 22 1.87 -19.42 -4.22
N GLY A 23 2.37 -19.51 -5.45
CA GLY A 23 1.86 -20.38 -6.49
C GLY A 23 0.75 -19.74 -7.30
N VAL A 24 -0.50 -20.10 -7.05
CA VAL A 24 -1.65 -19.65 -7.85
C VAL A 24 -2.28 -18.38 -7.24
N PRO A 25 -2.51 -17.32 -8.06
CA PRO A 25 -3.20 -16.13 -7.60
C PRO A 25 -4.62 -16.39 -7.07
N SER A 26 -4.94 -15.79 -5.95
CA SER A 26 -6.29 -15.82 -5.38
C SER A 26 -7.25 -14.90 -6.14
N PRO A 27 -8.60 -15.10 -6.05
CA PRO A 27 -9.55 -14.24 -6.72
C PRO A 27 -9.36 -12.75 -6.46
N PRO A 28 -9.14 -12.26 -5.22
CA PRO A 28 -8.84 -10.85 -4.96
C PRO A 28 -7.60 -10.33 -5.69
N GLN A 29 -6.61 -11.19 -5.94
CA GLN A 29 -5.39 -10.84 -6.66
C GLN A 29 -5.62 -10.75 -8.17
N VAL A 30 -6.31 -11.75 -8.73
CA VAL A 30 -6.63 -11.79 -10.18
C VAL A 30 -7.46 -10.58 -10.59
N GLU A 31 -8.45 -10.20 -9.77
CA GLU A 31 -9.35 -9.09 -10.06
C GLU A 31 -8.75 -7.73 -9.70
N GLY A 32 -8.01 -7.66 -8.59
CA GLY A 32 -7.48 -6.41 -8.03
C GLY A 32 -6.30 -5.84 -8.82
N TRP A 33 -5.31 -6.65 -9.18
CA TRP A 33 -4.09 -6.16 -9.82
C TRP A 33 -4.30 -5.40 -11.12
N PRO A 34 -5.13 -5.86 -12.08
CA PRO A 34 -5.39 -5.11 -13.32
C PRO A 34 -6.07 -3.76 -13.05
N GLN A 35 -6.94 -3.68 -12.05
CA GLN A 35 -7.63 -2.45 -11.69
C GLN A 35 -6.68 -1.44 -11.04
N ILE A 36 -5.85 -1.90 -10.08
CA ILE A 36 -4.83 -1.06 -9.43
C ILE A 36 -3.85 -0.53 -10.48
N ARG A 37 -3.35 -1.39 -11.36
CA ARG A 37 -2.44 -1.04 -12.44
C ARG A 37 -3.01 -0.01 -13.41
N SER A 38 -4.32 -0.08 -13.68
CA SER A 38 -5.02 0.89 -14.53
C SER A 38 -5.30 2.24 -13.86
N GLY A 39 -4.82 2.45 -12.62
CA GLY A 39 -4.99 3.70 -11.88
C GLY A 39 -6.36 3.90 -11.24
N LYS A 40 -7.11 2.82 -11.06
CA LYS A 40 -8.45 2.90 -10.42
C LYS A 40 -8.34 2.76 -8.91
N ASN A 41 -9.24 3.44 -8.21
CA ASN A 41 -9.49 3.16 -6.80
C ASN A 41 -10.15 1.78 -6.67
N VAL A 42 -9.69 0.96 -5.73
CA VAL A 42 -10.12 -0.43 -5.57
C VAL A 42 -10.50 -0.70 -4.12
N LEU A 43 -11.63 -1.33 -3.89
CA LEU A 43 -12.01 -1.89 -2.59
C LEU A 43 -11.97 -3.42 -2.68
N ILE A 44 -11.05 -4.04 -1.94
CA ILE A 44 -10.90 -5.49 -1.85
C ILE A 44 -11.59 -5.96 -0.57
N SER A 45 -12.78 -6.53 -0.72
CA SER A 45 -13.53 -7.14 0.38
C SER A 45 -13.45 -8.65 0.27
N ALA A 46 -12.74 -9.28 1.22
CA ALA A 46 -12.52 -10.71 1.23
C ALA A 46 -12.16 -11.21 2.64
N PRO A 47 -12.40 -12.48 2.97
CA PRO A 47 -12.05 -13.05 4.28
C PRO A 47 -10.58 -12.87 4.63
N THR A 48 -10.26 -12.92 5.92
CA THR A 48 -8.87 -12.94 6.40
C THR A 48 -8.12 -14.14 5.82
N GLY A 49 -6.88 -13.96 5.40
CA GLY A 49 -6.09 -15.00 4.76
C GLY A 49 -6.31 -15.20 3.26
N SER A 50 -7.23 -14.46 2.64
CA SER A 50 -7.51 -14.54 1.19
C SER A 50 -6.43 -13.93 0.27
N GLY A 51 -5.39 -13.32 0.83
CA GLY A 51 -4.33 -12.66 0.07
C GLY A 51 -4.61 -11.21 -0.36
N LYS A 52 -5.67 -10.57 0.20
CA LYS A 52 -6.03 -9.18 -0.11
C LYS A 52 -4.93 -8.16 0.18
N THR A 53 -4.23 -8.30 1.30
CA THR A 53 -3.15 -7.37 1.69
C THR A 53 -1.95 -7.51 0.75
N LEU A 54 -1.59 -8.74 0.37
CA LEU A 54 -0.56 -8.97 -0.64
C LEU A 54 -0.99 -8.43 -2.02
N ALA A 55 -2.28 -8.51 -2.37
CA ALA A 55 -2.80 -7.92 -3.59
C ALA A 55 -2.52 -6.41 -3.65
N ALA A 56 -2.76 -5.68 -2.56
CA ALA A 56 -2.49 -4.24 -2.50
C ALA A 56 -0.99 -3.92 -2.56
N PHE A 57 -0.16 -4.64 -1.80
CA PHE A 57 1.27 -4.36 -1.73
C PHE A 57 2.04 -4.78 -3.00
N LEU A 58 1.75 -5.94 -3.58
CA LEU A 58 2.62 -6.51 -4.63
C LEU A 58 2.66 -5.63 -5.87
N GLU A 59 1.54 -5.08 -6.33
CA GLU A 59 1.53 -4.15 -7.47
C GLU A 59 2.26 -2.85 -7.15
N SER A 60 2.05 -2.31 -5.95
CA SER A 60 2.73 -1.07 -5.51
C SER A 60 4.24 -1.28 -5.39
N ILE A 61 4.69 -2.43 -4.86
CA ILE A 61 6.11 -2.82 -4.78
C ILE A 61 6.68 -2.97 -6.18
N ASN A 62 5.98 -3.66 -7.08
CA ASN A 62 6.40 -3.84 -8.44
C ASN A 62 6.61 -2.50 -9.15
N ARG A 63 5.73 -1.54 -8.93
CA ARG A 63 5.88 -0.18 -9.47
C ARG A 63 7.14 0.51 -8.96
N LEU A 64 7.39 0.47 -7.64
CA LEU A 64 8.61 1.01 -7.05
C LEU A 64 9.87 0.30 -7.56
N LEU A 65 9.82 -1.02 -7.71
CA LEU A 65 10.92 -1.79 -8.27
C LEU A 65 11.27 -1.32 -9.69
N VAL A 66 10.28 -1.21 -10.57
CA VAL A 66 10.48 -0.77 -11.96
C VAL A 66 11.04 0.65 -11.99
N MET A 67 10.49 1.58 -11.17
CA MET A 67 11.03 2.93 -11.06
C MET A 67 12.48 2.93 -10.56
N GLY A 68 12.79 2.08 -9.56
CA GLY A 68 14.15 1.98 -9.04
C GLY A 68 15.16 1.44 -10.04
N LEU A 69 14.77 0.46 -10.86
CA LEU A 69 15.62 -0.06 -11.94
C LEU A 69 15.89 0.99 -13.03
N ASN A 70 14.98 1.95 -13.20
CA ASN A 70 15.14 3.07 -14.11
C ASN A 70 15.83 4.29 -13.46
N ASN A 71 16.27 4.22 -12.19
CA ASN A 71 16.78 5.34 -11.41
C ASN A 71 15.76 6.50 -11.23
N GLU A 72 14.47 6.18 -11.14
CA GLU A 72 13.35 7.11 -11.02
C GLU A 72 12.66 7.05 -9.63
N LEU A 73 13.34 6.50 -8.61
CA LEU A 73 12.75 6.45 -7.26
C LEU A 73 12.46 7.88 -6.76
N PRO A 74 11.25 8.12 -6.21
CA PRO A 74 10.90 9.44 -5.69
C PRO A 74 11.70 9.76 -4.41
N ASP A 75 11.92 11.03 -4.16
CA ASP A 75 12.45 11.49 -2.86
C ASP A 75 11.30 11.76 -1.91
N GLY A 76 10.76 10.71 -1.32
CA GLY A 76 9.61 10.78 -0.42
C GLY A 76 8.76 9.52 -0.42
N VAL A 77 7.64 9.61 0.28
CA VAL A 77 6.69 8.49 0.41
C VAL A 77 5.93 8.30 -0.90
N PHE A 78 6.04 7.11 -1.48
CA PHE A 78 5.30 6.71 -2.68
C PHE A 78 4.11 5.81 -2.33
N ILE A 79 4.29 4.92 -1.35
CA ILE A 79 3.24 4.04 -0.82
C ILE A 79 2.97 4.44 0.62
N LEU A 80 1.76 4.90 0.89
CA LEU A 80 1.26 5.19 2.22
C LEU A 80 0.29 4.09 2.64
N TYR A 81 0.69 3.27 3.62
CA TYR A 81 -0.17 2.24 4.22
C TYR A 81 -0.70 2.72 5.56
N VAL A 82 -2.01 2.77 5.69
CA VAL A 82 -2.70 3.22 6.90
C VAL A 82 -3.53 2.08 7.48
N SER A 83 -3.23 1.68 8.71
CA SER A 83 -4.01 0.68 9.43
C SER A 83 -4.44 1.19 10.82
N PRO A 84 -5.69 0.98 11.23
CA PRO A 84 -6.20 1.41 12.52
C PRO A 84 -5.67 0.57 13.70
N LEU A 85 -5.06 -0.57 13.43
CA LEU A 85 -4.67 -1.54 14.45
C LEU A 85 -3.19 -1.42 14.82
N LYS A 86 -2.92 -1.53 16.13
CA LYS A 86 -1.55 -1.61 16.67
C LYS A 86 -0.84 -2.93 16.32
N ALA A 87 -1.57 -3.96 15.89
CA ALA A 87 -1.05 -5.29 15.52
C ALA A 87 -0.48 -5.34 14.09
N LEU A 88 0.23 -4.28 13.69
CA LEU A 88 0.78 -4.12 12.33
C LEU A 88 1.91 -5.13 12.02
N ASN A 89 2.58 -5.71 13.02
CA ASN A 89 3.85 -6.39 12.81
C ASN A 89 3.75 -7.68 11.96
N ASN A 90 2.76 -8.55 12.21
CA ASN A 90 2.66 -9.83 11.50
C ASN A 90 2.19 -9.66 10.05
N ASP A 91 1.18 -8.82 9.81
CA ASP A 91 0.63 -8.62 8.47
C ASP A 91 1.62 -7.86 7.57
N ILE A 92 2.35 -6.89 8.12
CA ILE A 92 3.40 -6.18 7.41
C ILE A 92 4.58 -7.10 7.11
N ASN A 93 5.01 -7.91 8.08
CA ASN A 93 6.08 -8.86 7.82
C ASN A 93 5.71 -9.81 6.69
N LYS A 94 4.52 -10.40 6.73
CA LYS A 94 4.06 -11.38 5.74
C LYS A 94 3.83 -10.79 4.35
N ASN A 95 3.26 -9.59 4.26
CA ASN A 95 2.77 -9.03 2.99
C ASN A 95 3.69 -7.97 2.40
N LEU A 96 4.68 -7.47 3.13
CA LEU A 96 5.65 -6.48 2.69
C LEU A 96 7.10 -6.98 2.82
N GLU A 97 7.51 -7.40 4.03
CA GLU A 97 8.90 -7.75 4.30
C GLU A 97 9.34 -9.00 3.54
N ILE A 98 8.57 -10.08 3.66
CA ILE A 98 8.87 -11.36 3.00
C ILE A 98 8.93 -11.18 1.48
N PRO A 99 7.94 -10.52 0.81
CA PRO A 99 8.04 -10.24 -0.61
C PRO A 99 9.27 -9.43 -1.00
N LEU A 100 9.54 -8.31 -0.32
CA LEU A 100 10.69 -7.46 -0.62
C LEU A 100 12.02 -8.19 -0.47
N GLN A 101 12.20 -8.94 0.62
CA GLN A 101 13.42 -9.71 0.86
C GLN A 101 13.57 -10.85 -0.14
N GLY A 102 12.48 -11.55 -0.44
CA GLY A 102 12.50 -12.65 -1.40
C GLY A 102 12.83 -12.19 -2.82
N ILE A 103 12.23 -11.08 -3.27
CA ILE A 103 12.54 -10.49 -4.58
C ILE A 103 14.00 -10.01 -4.61
N ARG A 104 14.48 -9.32 -3.57
CA ARG A 104 15.88 -8.88 -3.45
C ARG A 104 16.85 -10.06 -3.55
N ARG A 105 16.53 -11.21 -2.92
CA ARG A 105 17.35 -12.42 -3.00
C ARG A 105 17.44 -12.93 -4.44
N LEU A 106 16.33 -12.97 -5.18
CA LEU A 106 16.32 -13.40 -6.59
C LEU A 106 17.19 -12.50 -7.47
N PHE A 107 17.21 -11.18 -7.22
CA PHE A 107 18.12 -10.27 -7.90
C PHE A 107 19.58 -10.63 -7.61
N ALA A 108 19.95 -10.82 -6.32
CA ALA A 108 21.30 -11.17 -5.93
C ALA A 108 21.75 -12.52 -6.51
N GLU A 109 20.89 -13.54 -6.54
CA GLU A 109 21.17 -14.86 -7.13
C GLU A 109 21.42 -14.79 -8.64
N LYS A 110 20.92 -13.74 -9.30
CA LYS A 110 21.16 -13.51 -10.74
C LYS A 110 22.27 -12.50 -11.02
N GLY A 111 22.96 -11.99 -9.98
CA GLY A 111 23.97 -10.95 -10.14
C GLY A 111 23.39 -9.60 -10.59
N GLU A 112 22.10 -9.35 -10.34
CA GLU A 112 21.41 -8.12 -10.69
C GLU A 112 21.32 -7.19 -9.47
N ASP A 113 21.41 -5.87 -9.68
CA ASP A 113 21.28 -4.89 -8.61
C ASP A 113 19.81 -4.68 -8.25
N PHE A 114 19.52 -4.69 -6.94
CA PHE A 114 18.20 -4.36 -6.42
C PHE A 114 18.18 -2.91 -5.91
N PRO A 115 17.19 -2.07 -6.33
CA PRO A 115 17.14 -0.68 -5.93
C PRO A 115 16.95 -0.49 -4.41
N ASP A 116 17.47 0.62 -3.87
CA ASP A 116 17.35 0.98 -2.43
C ASP A 116 15.92 1.40 -2.06
N ILE A 117 14.99 0.44 -2.07
CA ILE A 117 13.60 0.68 -1.63
C ILE A 117 13.59 0.76 -0.10
N ARG A 118 13.38 1.97 0.42
CA ARG A 118 13.33 2.26 1.86
C ARG A 118 11.90 2.18 2.38
N LYS A 119 11.75 1.70 3.62
CA LYS A 119 10.50 1.61 4.35
C LYS A 119 10.66 2.08 5.78
N ALA A 120 9.59 2.60 6.37
CA ALA A 120 9.54 2.96 7.78
C ALA A 120 8.14 2.78 8.35
N VAL A 121 8.07 2.59 9.67
CA VAL A 121 6.85 2.59 10.45
C VAL A 121 6.82 3.85 11.31
N ARG A 122 5.72 4.61 11.25
CA ARG A 122 5.50 5.78 12.10
C ARG A 122 4.13 5.71 12.76
N THR A 123 4.14 5.42 14.05
CA THR A 123 2.95 5.32 14.90
C THR A 123 3.07 6.25 16.11
N GLY A 124 2.11 6.17 17.04
CA GLY A 124 2.20 6.89 18.32
C GLY A 124 3.45 6.51 19.12
N ASP A 125 3.87 5.26 19.03
CA ASP A 125 4.98 4.68 19.79
C ASP A 125 6.36 4.96 19.16
N THR A 126 6.42 5.52 17.95
CA THR A 126 7.67 5.88 17.28
C THR A 126 8.37 7.00 18.03
N SER A 127 9.63 6.77 18.44
CA SER A 127 10.43 7.73 19.19
C SER A 127 10.72 9.02 18.41
N GLN A 128 11.06 10.10 19.09
CA GLN A 128 11.44 11.35 18.43
C GLN A 128 12.66 11.21 17.54
N TYR A 129 13.63 10.38 17.96
CA TYR A 129 14.81 10.08 17.16
C TYR A 129 14.44 9.40 15.83
N GLU A 130 13.64 8.33 15.88
CA GLU A 130 13.16 7.64 14.67
C GLU A 130 12.34 8.55 13.77
N ARG A 131 11.48 9.41 14.33
CA ARG A 131 10.74 10.42 13.56
C ARG A 131 11.67 11.38 12.83
N ALA A 132 12.75 11.82 13.48
CA ALA A 132 13.76 12.68 12.86
C ALA A 132 14.52 11.95 11.74
N GLN A 133 14.85 10.65 11.91
CA GLN A 133 15.47 9.85 10.86
C GLN A 133 14.56 9.66 9.64
N ILE A 134 13.26 9.43 9.86
CA ILE A 134 12.26 9.33 8.79
C ILE A 134 12.21 10.63 7.96
N LEU A 135 12.32 11.80 8.60
CA LEU A 135 12.33 13.07 7.89
C LEU A 135 13.66 13.35 7.18
N LYS A 136 14.78 12.89 7.74
CA LYS A 136 16.11 13.09 7.16
C LYS A 136 16.35 12.20 5.93
N LYS A 137 15.85 10.97 5.96
CA LYS A 137 15.91 10.01 4.85
C LYS A 137 14.52 9.43 4.63
N PRO A 138 13.65 10.11 3.87
CA PRO A 138 12.27 9.70 3.69
C PRO A 138 12.15 8.29 3.12
N PRO A 139 11.23 7.45 3.64
CA PRO A 139 10.99 6.12 3.10
C PRO A 139 10.13 6.22 1.83
N HIS A 140 10.28 5.24 0.93
CA HIS A 140 9.36 5.07 -0.21
C HIS A 140 8.05 4.41 0.21
N ILE A 141 8.09 3.59 1.28
CA ILE A 141 6.93 2.91 1.86
C ILE A 141 6.80 3.36 3.32
N LEU A 142 5.75 4.10 3.63
CA LEU A 142 5.44 4.53 5.00
C LEU A 142 4.23 3.77 5.52
N ILE A 143 4.40 3.13 6.67
CA ILE A 143 3.36 2.45 7.42
C ILE A 143 2.98 3.32 8.60
N THR A 144 1.67 3.61 8.77
CA THR A 144 1.22 4.52 9.81
C THR A 144 -0.19 4.20 10.32
N THR A 145 -0.65 4.94 11.32
CA THR A 145 -2.03 4.90 11.81
C THR A 145 -2.77 6.18 11.40
N PRO A 146 -4.12 6.20 11.40
CA PRO A 146 -4.91 7.40 11.09
C PRO A 146 -4.50 8.61 11.91
N GLU A 147 -4.25 8.42 13.21
CA GLU A 147 -3.87 9.49 14.15
C GLU A 147 -2.48 10.04 13.83
N SER A 148 -1.52 9.16 13.55
CA SER A 148 -0.15 9.56 13.19
C SER A 148 -0.11 10.27 11.85
N LEU A 149 -0.90 9.84 10.87
CA LEU A 149 -1.04 10.53 9.59
C LEU A 149 -1.56 11.96 9.78
N PHE A 150 -2.59 12.13 10.59
CA PHE A 150 -3.10 13.47 10.90
C PHE A 150 -2.02 14.37 11.51
N LEU A 151 -1.27 13.87 12.50
CA LEU A 151 -0.17 14.62 13.12
C LEU A 151 0.94 14.98 12.11
N MET A 152 1.21 14.11 11.13
CA MET A 152 2.14 14.43 10.05
C MET A 152 1.62 15.57 9.18
N LEU A 153 0.35 15.57 8.84
CA LEU A 153 -0.30 16.61 8.04
C LEU A 153 -0.34 17.98 8.71
N THR A 154 -0.25 18.04 10.05
CA THR A 154 -0.19 19.28 10.81
C THR A 154 1.25 19.82 10.97
N SER A 155 2.27 19.03 10.64
CA SER A 155 3.69 19.41 10.73
C SER A 155 4.22 19.80 9.35
N ILE A 156 4.79 21.00 9.21
CA ILE A 156 5.34 21.50 7.94
C ILE A 156 6.34 20.49 7.35
N LYS A 157 7.37 20.10 8.11
CA LYS A 157 8.40 19.16 7.63
C LYS A 157 7.88 17.75 7.38
N ALA A 158 6.88 17.29 8.16
CA ALA A 158 6.39 15.92 8.01
C ALA A 158 5.40 15.77 6.84
N ARG A 159 4.70 16.82 6.44
CA ARG A 159 3.83 16.77 5.26
C ARG A 159 4.61 16.77 3.95
N GLU A 160 5.79 17.42 3.88
CA GLU A 160 6.63 17.46 2.70
C GLU A 160 6.99 16.06 2.17
N ILE A 161 7.27 15.09 3.05
CA ILE A 161 7.59 13.73 2.62
C ILE A 161 6.38 12.98 2.01
N LEU A 162 5.16 13.51 2.14
CA LEU A 162 3.92 12.93 1.60
C LEU A 162 3.57 13.45 0.19
N GLU A 163 4.28 14.43 -0.34
CA GLU A 163 4.02 15.05 -1.65
C GLU A 163 4.17 14.07 -2.83
N ASN A 164 4.92 12.99 -2.63
CA ASN A 164 5.14 11.96 -3.65
C ASN A 164 4.21 10.75 -3.54
N VAL A 165 3.22 10.78 -2.65
CA VAL A 165 2.28 9.67 -2.47
C VAL A 165 1.51 9.40 -3.77
N HIS A 166 1.60 8.15 -4.23
CA HIS A 166 0.93 7.66 -5.43
C HIS A 166 -0.10 6.57 -5.08
N TYR A 167 0.22 5.72 -4.11
CA TYR A 167 -0.65 4.69 -3.59
C TYR A 167 -1.00 4.97 -2.13
N MET A 168 -2.28 4.87 -1.79
CA MET A 168 -2.76 4.90 -0.43
C MET A 168 -3.55 3.64 -0.13
N ILE A 169 -2.97 2.78 0.71
CA ILE A 169 -3.57 1.51 1.12
C ILE A 169 -4.20 1.72 2.49
N ILE A 170 -5.51 1.55 2.60
CA ILE A 170 -6.24 1.65 3.87
C ILE A 170 -6.69 0.26 4.27
N ASP A 171 -6.15 -0.23 5.37
CA ASP A 171 -6.51 -1.56 5.87
C ASP A 171 -7.61 -1.51 6.92
N GLU A 172 -8.28 -2.66 7.10
CA GLU A 172 -9.35 -2.87 8.07
C GLU A 172 -10.46 -1.79 8.03
N ILE A 173 -10.85 -1.38 6.82
CA ILE A 173 -11.84 -0.31 6.60
C ILE A 173 -13.11 -0.52 7.40
N HIS A 174 -13.57 -1.76 7.54
CA HIS A 174 -14.79 -2.08 8.28
C HIS A 174 -14.75 -1.60 9.74
N THR A 175 -13.58 -1.45 10.34
CA THR A 175 -13.43 -0.90 11.70
C THR A 175 -13.55 0.62 11.76
N LEU A 176 -13.45 1.28 10.63
CA LEU A 176 -13.48 2.74 10.49
C LEU A 176 -14.86 3.27 10.06
N LEU A 177 -15.66 2.41 9.40
CA LEU A 177 -16.97 2.82 8.88
C LEU A 177 -17.91 3.30 10.00
N GLY A 178 -18.60 4.43 9.75
CA GLY A 178 -19.53 5.02 10.70
C GLY A 178 -18.91 5.59 11.99
N THR A 179 -17.58 5.60 12.09
CA THR A 179 -16.88 6.11 13.27
C THR A 179 -16.30 7.49 13.05
N LYS A 180 -16.07 8.25 14.14
CA LYS A 180 -15.36 9.53 14.09
C LYS A 180 -13.94 9.38 13.53
N ARG A 181 -13.26 8.24 13.80
CA ARG A 181 -11.93 7.92 13.24
C ARG A 181 -11.97 7.81 11.72
N GLY A 182 -12.99 7.16 11.19
CA GLY A 182 -13.17 7.02 9.74
C GLY A 182 -13.40 8.36 9.04
N VAL A 183 -14.26 9.22 9.60
CA VAL A 183 -14.46 10.59 9.07
C VAL A 183 -13.16 11.38 9.12
N HIS A 184 -12.43 11.33 10.21
CA HIS A 184 -11.14 12.00 10.38
C HIS A 184 -10.10 11.50 9.38
N LEU A 185 -10.04 10.17 9.13
CA LEU A 185 -9.17 9.60 8.12
C LEU A 185 -9.56 10.06 6.71
N ALA A 186 -10.86 10.12 6.39
CA ALA A 186 -11.33 10.61 5.09
C ALA A 186 -10.81 12.02 4.79
N VAL A 187 -10.91 12.94 5.75
CA VAL A 187 -10.34 14.30 5.63
C VAL A 187 -8.82 14.26 5.46
N SER A 188 -8.12 13.39 6.20
CA SER A 188 -6.67 13.24 6.06
C SER A 188 -6.28 12.72 4.68
N MET A 189 -7.05 11.80 4.09
CA MET A 189 -6.82 11.28 2.74
C MET A 189 -6.94 12.37 1.67
N GLU A 190 -7.98 13.21 1.74
CA GLU A 190 -8.15 14.36 0.84
C GLU A 190 -6.97 15.34 0.95
N ARG A 191 -6.51 15.61 2.16
CA ARG A 191 -5.35 16.49 2.40
C ARG A 191 -4.04 15.92 1.83
N VAL A 192 -3.84 14.59 1.87
CA VAL A 192 -2.67 13.97 1.23
C VAL A 192 -2.79 14.11 -0.29
N GLU A 193 -3.97 13.92 -0.87
CA GLU A 193 -4.18 14.07 -2.32
C GLU A 193 -3.96 15.52 -2.79
N GLU A 194 -4.39 16.49 -2.00
CA GLU A 194 -4.12 17.91 -2.23
C GLU A 194 -2.61 18.22 -2.19
N LEU A 195 -1.89 17.68 -1.20
CA LEU A 195 -0.42 17.84 -1.10
C LEU A 195 0.31 17.22 -2.30
N ALA A 196 -0.10 16.04 -2.71
CA ALA A 196 0.51 15.33 -3.82
C ALA A 196 0.22 16.00 -5.19
N GLN A 197 -0.76 16.90 -5.27
CA GLN A 197 -1.19 17.61 -6.50
C GLN A 197 -1.44 16.64 -7.68
N ARG A 198 -1.85 15.43 -7.37
CA ARG A 198 -2.15 14.36 -8.33
C ARG A 198 -3.21 13.44 -7.77
N LYS A 199 -3.91 12.75 -8.64
CA LYS A 199 -4.82 11.69 -8.23
C LYS A 199 -4.03 10.54 -7.62
N ILE A 200 -4.35 10.19 -6.37
CA ILE A 200 -3.79 9.05 -5.64
C ILE A 200 -4.66 7.82 -5.90
N ILE A 201 -4.02 6.67 -6.15
CA ILE A 201 -4.70 5.38 -6.26
C ILE A 201 -5.00 4.89 -4.85
N ARG A 202 -6.28 4.87 -4.48
CA ARG A 202 -6.75 4.45 -3.17
C ARG A 202 -7.13 2.97 -3.21
N ILE A 203 -6.50 2.16 -2.35
CA ILE A 203 -6.74 0.73 -2.23
C ILE A 203 -7.27 0.45 -0.84
N GLY A 204 -8.53 0.03 -0.77
CA GLY A 204 -9.17 -0.31 0.47
C GLY A 204 -9.19 -1.80 0.73
N LEU A 205 -8.84 -2.21 1.94
CA LEU A 205 -8.87 -3.59 2.37
C LEU A 205 -9.88 -3.75 3.50
N SER A 206 -10.74 -4.74 3.38
CA SER A 206 -11.76 -5.02 4.37
C SER A 206 -11.96 -6.52 4.53
N ALA A 207 -12.30 -6.95 5.74
CA ALA A 207 -13.02 -8.21 5.89
C ALA A 207 -14.37 -8.08 5.18
N THR A 208 -15.08 -9.18 5.01
CA THR A 208 -16.41 -9.18 4.37
C THR A 208 -17.33 -8.17 5.05
N VAL A 209 -17.74 -7.12 4.35
CA VAL A 209 -18.57 -6.03 4.87
C VAL A 209 -19.85 -5.91 4.07
N ASN A 210 -20.93 -5.69 4.79
CA ASN A 210 -22.21 -5.33 4.23
C ASN A 210 -22.79 -4.13 5.03
N PRO A 211 -23.14 -2.97 4.43
CA PRO A 211 -23.14 -2.70 2.98
C PRO A 211 -21.79 -2.17 2.45
N LEU A 212 -21.38 -2.63 1.28
CA LEU A 212 -20.18 -2.18 0.57
C LEU A 212 -20.23 -0.67 0.20
N ASP A 213 -21.42 -0.12 0.04
CA ASP A 213 -21.63 1.28 -0.33
C ASP A 213 -21.08 2.28 0.71
N ALA A 214 -21.13 1.92 2.00
CA ALA A 214 -20.57 2.75 3.06
C ALA A 214 -19.03 2.83 2.98
N ALA A 215 -18.37 1.69 2.66
CA ALA A 215 -16.94 1.65 2.43
C ALA A 215 -16.54 2.41 1.16
N ALA A 216 -17.35 2.29 0.11
CA ALA A 216 -17.13 2.98 -1.15
C ALA A 216 -17.16 4.51 -1.02
N ARG A 217 -18.04 5.04 -0.18
CA ARG A 217 -18.13 6.50 0.09
C ARG A 217 -16.86 7.05 0.73
N LEU A 218 -16.14 6.25 1.52
CA LEU A 218 -14.86 6.64 2.11
C LEU A 218 -13.77 6.87 1.03
N PHE A 219 -13.90 6.22 -0.13
CA PHE A 219 -12.92 6.28 -1.23
C PHE A 219 -13.25 7.33 -2.31
N GLY A 220 -14.36 8.07 -2.19
CA GLY A 220 -14.78 8.97 -3.26
C GLY A 220 -15.15 8.20 -4.52
N ARG A 221 -16.28 8.51 -5.13
CA ARG A 221 -16.91 7.88 -6.30
C ARG A 221 -15.98 7.05 -7.19
N ALA A 222 -15.97 5.74 -7.03
CA ALA A 222 -15.86 4.72 -8.08
C ALA A 222 -15.98 3.34 -7.47
N VAL A 223 -17.15 2.75 -7.47
CA VAL A 223 -17.37 1.36 -7.11
C VAL A 223 -17.90 0.65 -8.32
N SER A 224 -17.16 -0.32 -8.82
CA SER A 224 -17.73 -1.33 -9.67
C SER A 224 -18.20 -2.48 -8.79
N HIS A 225 -19.52 -2.58 -8.60
CA HIS A 225 -20.14 -3.79 -8.08
C HIS A 225 -20.09 -4.89 -9.14
N ARG A 226 -19.58 -6.03 -8.80
CA ARG A 226 -20.11 -7.30 -9.33
C ARG A 226 -20.17 -8.28 -8.15
N GLN A 227 -21.39 -8.75 -7.91
CA GLN A 227 -21.72 -9.89 -7.07
C GLN A 227 -21.10 -11.16 -7.64
#